data_718a1d0b0f1ed9bcbd9366d7ad896d3d
#
_entry.id   718a1d0b0f1ed9bcbd9366d7ad896d3d
#
_cell.length_a   1.000
_cell.length_b   1.000
_cell.length_c   1.000
_cell.angle_alpha   90.00
_cell.angle_beta   90.00
_cell.angle_gamma   90.00
#
_symmetry.space_group_name_H-M   'P 1'
#
loop_
_entity.id
_entity.type
_entity.pdbx_description
1 polymer ?
#
loop_
_entity_poly.entity_id
_entity_poly.type
_entity_poly.pdbx_seq_one_letter_code
_entity_poly.pdbx_strand_id
1 'polypeptide(L)'
;GVYDGSRHILDDELEQYLTAIRKKAGKNGHVYVVLDACHMGGASRGDEMEEDELFIRGTDKGFSPTGKKYIPKIDRRGNMRIQSHPAMASICIIEACRAYQTNAEIKQGGQYFGPLTYYINQTLQNVRLSSDTGWVETVRSFMGKDRRLIKQNMVTEKSN
;
A
#
# COMPACT_ATOMS: atom_id res chain seq x y z
N GLY A 1 -2.61 9.90 -24.80
CA GLY A 1 -1.89 11.09 -24.35
C GLY A 1 -1.00 10.74 -23.15
N VAL A 2 0.10 11.44 -23.02
CA VAL A 2 1.00 11.26 -21.87
C VAL A 2 0.31 11.85 -20.64
N TYR A 3 0.26 11.11 -19.55
CA TYR A 3 -0.26 11.59 -18.30
C TYR A 3 0.65 12.68 -17.72
N ASP A 4 0.10 13.82 -17.38
CA ASP A 4 0.84 15.02 -16.93
C ASP A 4 0.88 15.21 -15.41
N GLY A 5 0.28 14.29 -14.68
CA GLY A 5 0.19 14.37 -13.21
C GLY A 5 -0.97 15.22 -12.67
N SER A 6 -1.73 15.89 -13.54
CA SER A 6 -2.78 16.84 -13.12
C SER A 6 -3.99 16.21 -12.41
N ARG A 7 -4.10 14.88 -12.47
CA ARG A 7 -5.20 14.11 -11.87
C ARG A 7 -4.73 13.16 -10.76
N HIS A 8 -3.58 13.41 -10.18
CA HIS A 8 -3.16 12.67 -9.00
C HIS A 8 -4.06 13.02 -7.80
N ILE A 9 -4.44 12.01 -7.06
CA ILE A 9 -5.02 12.21 -5.73
C ILE A 9 -3.84 12.51 -4.80
N LEU A 10 -3.88 13.67 -4.18
CA LEU A 10 -2.88 14.07 -3.19
C LEU A 10 -3.14 13.36 -1.86
N ASP A 11 -2.10 13.16 -1.06
CA ASP A 11 -2.21 12.58 0.28
C ASP A 11 -3.15 13.36 1.19
N ASP A 12 -3.09 14.69 1.15
CA ASP A 12 -4.03 15.56 1.88
C ASP A 12 -5.49 15.36 1.45
N GLU A 13 -5.75 15.15 0.16
CA GLU A 13 -7.09 14.87 -0.35
C GLU A 13 -7.57 13.48 0.12
N LEU A 14 -6.68 12.48 0.03
CA LEU A 14 -6.97 11.14 0.52
C LEU A 14 -7.31 11.15 2.01
N GLU A 15 -6.54 11.88 2.82
CA GLU A 15 -6.80 12.04 4.26
C GLU A 15 -8.19 12.66 4.52
N GLN A 16 -8.58 13.68 3.75
CA GLN A 16 -9.91 14.30 3.87
C GLN A 16 -11.03 13.29 3.56
N TYR A 17 -10.91 12.52 2.48
CA TYR A 17 -11.88 11.48 2.13
C TYR A 17 -11.95 10.39 3.20
N LEU A 18 -10.82 9.90 3.67
CA LEU A 18 -10.78 8.87 4.71
C LEU A 18 -11.38 9.37 6.03
N THR A 19 -11.13 10.61 6.38
CA THR A 19 -11.74 11.25 7.56
C THR A 19 -13.24 11.34 7.43
N ALA A 20 -13.76 11.73 6.27
CA ALA A 20 -15.21 11.80 6.01
C ALA A 20 -15.86 10.41 6.07
N ILE A 21 -15.22 9.39 5.48
CA ILE A 21 -15.69 7.99 5.54
C ILE A 21 -15.73 7.50 6.98
N ARG A 22 -14.66 7.71 7.77
CA ARG A 22 -14.59 7.30 9.17
C ARG A 22 -15.65 7.97 10.03
N LYS A 23 -15.91 9.26 9.83
CA LYS A 23 -17.00 9.99 10.52
C LYS A 23 -18.36 9.38 10.18
N LYS A 24 -18.62 9.10 8.90
CA LYS A 24 -19.88 8.52 8.44
C LYS A 24 -20.09 7.09 8.97
N ALA A 25 -19.04 6.27 9.01
CA ALA A 25 -19.08 4.91 9.55
C ALA A 25 -19.27 4.89 11.08
N GLY A 26 -18.89 5.96 11.77
CA GLY A 26 -19.12 6.14 13.21
C GLY A 26 -18.23 5.24 14.08
N LYS A 27 -18.35 5.41 15.40
CA LYS A 27 -17.47 4.78 16.39
C LYS A 27 -17.41 3.24 16.38
N ASN A 28 -18.46 2.61 15.88
CA ASN A 28 -18.55 1.14 15.80
C ASN A 28 -18.14 0.60 14.43
N GLY A 29 -17.79 1.48 13.48
CA GLY A 29 -17.34 1.11 12.15
C GLY A 29 -15.86 0.76 12.09
N HIS A 30 -15.49 0.06 11.02
CA HIS A 30 -14.10 -0.21 10.65
C HIS A 30 -13.87 0.16 9.19
N VAL A 31 -12.75 0.81 8.89
CA VAL A 31 -12.35 1.19 7.54
C VAL A 31 -11.04 0.48 7.22
N TYR A 32 -11.04 -0.29 6.16
CA TYR A 32 -9.83 -0.87 5.59
C TYR A 32 -9.46 -0.13 4.32
N VAL A 33 -8.21 0.27 4.22
CA VAL A 33 -7.64 0.94 3.04
C VAL A 33 -6.53 0.04 2.50
N VAL A 34 -6.57 -0.25 1.20
CA VAL A 34 -5.57 -1.10 0.54
C VAL A 34 -4.86 -0.26 -0.51
N LEU A 35 -3.57 -0.09 -0.35
CA LEU A 35 -2.70 0.64 -1.27
C LEU A 35 -1.71 -0.32 -1.92
N ASP A 36 -2.06 -0.83 -3.10
CA ASP A 36 -1.24 -1.75 -3.87
C ASP A 36 -0.54 -1.02 -5.02
N ALA A 37 0.28 -0.04 -4.65
CA ALA A 37 1.02 0.83 -5.57
C ALA A 37 2.34 1.27 -4.93
N CYS A 38 3.29 1.72 -5.75
CA CYS A 38 4.51 2.37 -5.25
C CYS A 38 4.21 3.79 -4.78
N HIS A 39 4.77 4.15 -3.64
CA HIS A 39 4.78 5.53 -3.15
C HIS A 39 5.87 6.39 -3.84
N MET A 40 6.73 5.77 -4.60
CA MET A 40 7.95 6.37 -5.10
C MET A 40 7.77 7.01 -6.47
N GLY A 41 7.73 8.32 -6.48
CA GLY A 41 8.23 9.06 -7.62
C GLY A 41 9.76 8.94 -7.72
N GLY A 42 10.27 8.01 -8.51
CA GLY A 42 11.69 7.91 -8.82
C GLY A 42 12.50 7.07 -7.85
N ALA A 43 12.25 5.78 -7.80
CA ALA A 43 13.24 4.83 -7.37
C ALA A 43 14.45 4.94 -8.32
N SER A 44 15.60 5.29 -7.78
CA SER A 44 16.85 5.14 -8.51
C SER A 44 16.93 3.67 -8.96
N ARG A 45 16.97 3.45 -10.27
CA ARG A 45 17.48 2.23 -10.86
C ARG A 45 18.98 2.17 -10.52
N GLY A 46 19.29 1.83 -9.30
CA GLY A 46 20.62 1.60 -8.80
C GLY A 46 20.68 0.19 -8.28
N ASP A 47 21.15 -0.63 -9.10
CA ASP A 47 21.80 -1.93 -9.03
C ASP A 47 21.14 -2.95 -9.94
N GLU A 48 21.99 -3.45 -10.82
CA GLU A 48 21.84 -4.50 -11.80
C GLU A 48 20.89 -5.61 -11.32
N MET A 49 19.64 -5.54 -11.72
CA MET A 49 18.75 -6.69 -11.68
C MET A 49 18.76 -7.29 -13.09
N GLU A 50 19.20 -8.53 -13.16
CA GLU A 50 19.05 -9.36 -14.35
C GLU A 50 17.61 -9.25 -14.87
N GLU A 51 17.49 -9.14 -16.18
CA GLU A 51 16.31 -8.84 -16.98
C GLU A 51 15.23 -9.94 -16.97
N ASP A 52 14.81 -10.43 -15.83
CA ASP A 52 13.51 -11.05 -15.75
C ASP A 52 12.49 -9.92 -15.51
N GLU A 53 11.64 -9.67 -16.52
CA GLU A 53 10.63 -8.64 -16.64
C GLU A 53 9.91 -8.32 -15.31
N LEU A 54 10.53 -7.49 -14.48
CA LEU A 54 9.90 -7.02 -13.25
C LEU A 54 8.96 -5.87 -13.60
N PHE A 55 7.68 -6.16 -13.68
CA PHE A 55 6.67 -5.12 -13.81
C PHE A 55 6.48 -4.42 -12.46
N ILE A 56 6.56 -3.10 -12.49
CA ILE A 56 6.44 -2.23 -11.32
C ILE A 56 5.08 -1.54 -11.34
N ARG A 57 4.39 -1.58 -10.20
CA ARG A 57 3.14 -0.85 -10.00
C ARG A 57 3.41 0.58 -9.56
N GLY A 58 3.73 1.42 -10.50
CA GLY A 58 4.04 2.82 -10.25
C GLY A 58 4.39 3.56 -11.53
N THR A 59 4.81 4.80 -11.39
CA THR A 59 5.27 5.62 -12.52
C THR A 59 6.76 5.89 -12.39
N ASP A 60 7.45 5.99 -13.54
CA ASP A 60 8.88 6.33 -13.57
C ASP A 60 9.15 7.78 -13.14
N LYS A 61 8.14 8.61 -13.17
CA LYS A 61 8.22 10.04 -12.85
C LYS A 61 7.46 10.30 -11.58
N GLY A 62 8.16 10.81 -10.57
CA GLY A 62 7.52 11.43 -9.42
C GLY A 62 6.82 12.70 -9.85
N PHE A 63 5.51 12.75 -9.76
CA PHE A 63 4.76 13.97 -9.95
C PHE A 63 4.65 14.68 -8.60
N SER A 64 5.24 15.85 -8.50
CA SER A 64 5.08 16.71 -7.33
C SER A 64 4.45 18.03 -7.78
N PRO A 65 3.34 18.45 -7.17
CA PRO A 65 2.72 19.73 -7.49
C PRO A 65 3.64 20.92 -7.22
N THR A 66 4.66 20.73 -6.39
CA THR A 66 5.66 21.79 -6.05
C THR A 66 6.91 21.73 -6.91
N GLY A 67 7.02 20.77 -7.83
CA GLY A 67 8.23 20.53 -8.62
C GLY A 67 9.44 20.04 -7.81
N LYS A 68 9.31 19.87 -6.50
CA LYS A 68 10.36 19.32 -5.63
C LYS A 68 10.41 17.80 -5.75
N LYS A 69 11.61 17.25 -5.85
CA LYS A 69 11.80 15.81 -5.83
C LYS A 69 11.38 15.26 -4.46
N TYR A 70 10.45 14.31 -4.47
CA TYR A 70 10.12 13.57 -3.26
C TYR A 70 11.30 12.67 -2.86
N ILE A 71 11.72 12.77 -1.61
CA ILE A 71 12.74 11.90 -1.03
C ILE A 71 12.07 11.13 0.12
N PRO A 72 11.82 9.83 -0.05
CA PRO A 72 11.16 9.04 0.97
C PRO A 72 12.04 8.91 2.21
N LYS A 73 11.43 9.03 3.37
CA LYS A 73 12.11 8.73 4.63
C LYS A 73 12.31 7.22 4.76
N ILE A 74 13.49 6.82 5.19
CA ILE A 74 13.77 5.43 5.48
C ILE A 74 13.13 5.08 6.83
N ASP A 75 11.96 4.46 6.80
CA ASP A 75 11.29 3.91 7.96
C ASP A 75 11.18 2.37 7.81
N ARG A 76 11.76 1.66 8.74
CA ARG A 76 11.81 0.18 8.72
C ARG A 76 10.70 -0.47 9.54
N ARG A 77 9.85 0.31 10.19
CA ARG A 77 8.70 -0.24 10.94
C ARG A 77 7.72 -0.90 9.97
N GLY A 78 7.18 -2.04 10.38
CA GLY A 78 6.14 -2.74 9.61
C GLY A 78 4.73 -2.41 10.09
N ASN A 79 4.61 -1.85 11.30
CA ASN A 79 3.34 -1.44 11.90
C ASN A 79 3.49 -0.06 12.50
N MET A 80 2.58 0.84 12.15
CA MET A 80 2.53 2.20 12.66
C MET A 80 1.17 2.46 13.32
N ARG A 81 1.14 3.40 14.25
CA ARG A 81 -0.10 3.84 14.90
C ARG A 81 -0.59 5.14 14.31
N ILE A 82 -1.87 5.15 13.97
CA ILE A 82 -2.62 6.35 13.64
C ILE A 82 -3.39 6.78 14.88
N GLN A 83 -3.55 8.07 15.08
CA GLN A 83 -4.34 8.59 16.19
C GLN A 83 -5.79 8.10 16.09
N SER A 84 -6.28 7.50 17.18
CA SER A 84 -7.69 7.13 17.30
C SER A 84 -8.54 8.35 17.63
N HIS A 85 -9.80 8.30 17.22
CA HIS A 85 -10.79 9.33 17.54
C HIS A 85 -12.05 8.67 18.07
N PRO A 86 -12.57 9.07 19.24
CA PRO A 86 -13.67 8.36 19.92
C PRO A 86 -15.02 8.38 19.15
N ALA A 87 -15.21 9.33 18.24
CA ALA A 87 -16.43 9.47 17.45
C ALA A 87 -16.31 8.91 16.03
N MET A 88 -15.16 8.41 15.62
CA MET A 88 -14.91 7.92 14.27
C MET A 88 -14.60 6.42 14.24
N ALA A 89 -14.88 5.80 13.11
CA ALA A 89 -14.49 4.43 12.83
C ALA A 89 -12.99 4.22 13.00
N SER A 90 -12.60 3.06 13.50
CA SER A 90 -11.21 2.63 13.42
C SER A 90 -10.77 2.47 11.96
N ILE A 91 -9.48 2.63 11.70
CA ILE A 91 -8.91 2.50 10.36
C ILE A 91 -7.69 1.58 10.39
N CYS A 92 -7.54 0.79 9.35
CA CYS A 92 -6.33 0.03 9.05
C CYS A 92 -5.95 0.28 7.60
N ILE A 93 -4.84 0.97 7.38
CA ILE A 93 -4.24 1.18 6.06
C ILE A 93 -3.21 0.07 5.86
N ILE A 94 -3.29 -0.59 4.72
CA ILE A 94 -2.44 -1.71 4.35
C ILE A 94 -1.73 -1.34 3.06
N GLU A 95 -0.42 -1.28 3.11
CA GLU A 95 0.44 -0.84 2.01
C GLU A 95 1.31 -1.99 1.52
N ALA A 96 1.42 -2.17 0.22
CA ALA A 96 2.17 -3.27 -0.39
C ALA A 96 3.68 -3.19 -0.13
N CYS A 97 4.22 -1.99 0.05
CA CYS A 97 5.65 -1.76 0.27
C CYS A 97 5.89 -0.51 1.11
N ARG A 98 7.09 -0.40 1.65
CA ARG A 98 7.54 0.82 2.33
C ARG A 98 7.74 1.97 1.34
N ALA A 99 7.68 3.20 1.83
CA ALA A 99 7.79 4.41 1.02
C ALA A 99 9.06 4.48 0.14
N TYR A 100 10.15 3.84 0.54
CA TYR A 100 11.42 3.78 -0.20
C TYR A 100 11.61 2.48 -1.01
N GLN A 101 10.61 1.60 -1.04
CA GLN A 101 10.66 0.33 -1.77
C GLN A 101 9.80 0.38 -3.03
N THR A 102 10.10 -0.51 -3.95
CA THR A 102 9.33 -0.70 -5.17
C THR A 102 8.27 -1.78 -4.95
N ASN A 103 7.07 -1.55 -5.43
CA ASN A 103 6.01 -2.56 -5.47
C ASN A 103 6.08 -3.29 -6.82
N ALA A 104 6.53 -4.54 -6.79
CA ALA A 104 6.63 -5.39 -7.97
C ALA A 104 5.32 -6.15 -8.22
N GLU A 105 4.96 -6.35 -9.48
CA GLU A 105 3.87 -7.26 -9.83
C GLU A 105 4.34 -8.72 -9.74
N ILE A 106 3.43 -9.61 -9.37
CA ILE A 106 3.67 -11.05 -9.41
C ILE A 106 2.95 -11.70 -10.59
N LYS A 107 3.62 -12.60 -11.27
CA LYS A 107 3.03 -13.39 -12.36
C LYS A 107 2.47 -14.70 -11.80
N GLN A 108 1.20 -14.96 -12.06
CA GLN A 108 0.53 -16.19 -11.63
C GLN A 108 -0.45 -16.65 -12.71
N GLY A 109 -0.30 -17.90 -13.18
CA GLY A 109 -1.17 -18.44 -14.22
C GLY A 109 -1.16 -17.65 -15.54
N GLY A 110 -0.02 -17.02 -15.88
CA GLY A 110 0.13 -16.20 -17.07
C GLY A 110 -0.40 -14.76 -16.94
N GLN A 111 -0.95 -14.39 -15.79
CA GLN A 111 -1.46 -13.04 -15.49
C GLN A 111 -0.61 -12.33 -14.46
N TYR A 112 -0.59 -11.00 -14.49
CA TYR A 112 0.10 -10.15 -13.55
C TYR A 112 -0.87 -9.57 -12.52
N PHE A 113 -0.44 -9.58 -11.25
CA PHE A 113 -1.23 -9.10 -10.13
C PHE A 113 -0.39 -8.21 -9.24
N GLY A 114 -1.02 -7.20 -8.64
CA GLY A 114 -0.47 -6.55 -7.49
C GLY A 114 -0.37 -7.53 -6.32
N PRO A 115 0.78 -7.64 -5.67
CA PRO A 115 1.01 -8.69 -4.69
C PRO A 115 0.11 -8.58 -3.48
N LEU A 116 -0.15 -7.36 -3.00
CA LEU A 116 -1.04 -7.14 -1.86
C LEU A 116 -2.47 -7.57 -2.21
N THR A 117 -2.98 -7.14 -3.35
CA THR A 117 -4.32 -7.51 -3.83
C THR A 117 -4.45 -9.02 -4.00
N TYR A 118 -3.43 -9.66 -4.58
CA TYR A 118 -3.42 -11.11 -4.77
C TYR A 118 -3.53 -11.86 -3.44
N TYR A 119 -2.68 -11.52 -2.45
CA TYR A 119 -2.67 -12.22 -1.17
C TYR A 119 -3.84 -11.86 -0.26
N ILE A 120 -4.41 -10.66 -0.36
CA ILE A 120 -5.70 -10.34 0.26
C ILE A 120 -6.79 -11.26 -0.28
N ASN A 121 -6.90 -11.38 -1.60
CA ASN A 121 -7.90 -12.25 -2.22
C ASN A 121 -7.73 -13.70 -1.77
N GLN A 122 -6.51 -14.24 -1.76
CA GLN A 122 -6.23 -15.60 -1.27
C GLN A 122 -6.65 -15.78 0.19
N THR A 123 -6.36 -14.80 1.04
CA THR A 123 -6.71 -14.86 2.46
C THR A 123 -8.22 -14.83 2.67
N LEU A 124 -8.92 -13.94 1.98
CA LEU A 124 -10.37 -13.75 2.16
C LEU A 124 -11.23 -14.87 1.58
N GLN A 125 -10.67 -15.80 0.79
CA GLN A 125 -11.37 -17.02 0.42
C GLN A 125 -11.67 -17.92 1.63
N ASN A 126 -10.87 -17.82 2.69
CA ASN A 126 -10.96 -18.68 3.87
C ASN A 126 -11.25 -17.92 5.17
N VAL A 127 -11.23 -16.61 5.14
CA VAL A 127 -11.41 -15.74 6.32
C VAL A 127 -12.43 -14.66 6.02
N ARG A 128 -13.33 -14.39 6.96
CA ARG A 128 -14.27 -13.27 6.87
C ARG A 128 -13.61 -11.99 7.35
N LEU A 129 -13.90 -10.89 6.67
CA LEU A 129 -13.57 -9.56 7.16
C LEU A 129 -14.28 -9.31 8.49
N SER A 130 -13.51 -8.94 9.49
CA SER A 130 -14.00 -8.58 10.82
C SER A 130 -13.21 -7.39 11.37
N SER A 131 -13.61 -6.88 12.49
CA SER A 131 -12.83 -5.89 13.26
C SER A 131 -11.49 -6.43 13.75
N ASP A 132 -11.34 -7.73 13.81
CA ASP A 132 -10.08 -8.39 14.08
C ASP A 132 -9.17 -8.30 12.84
N THR A 133 -8.00 -7.70 13.00
CA THR A 133 -7.01 -7.52 11.94
C THR A 133 -6.10 -8.74 11.77
N GLY A 134 -6.40 -9.88 12.38
CA GLY A 134 -5.59 -11.10 12.29
C GLY A 134 -5.38 -11.58 10.86
N TRP A 135 -6.37 -11.41 9.98
CA TRP A 135 -6.25 -11.73 8.58
C TRP A 135 -5.16 -10.88 7.87
N VAL A 136 -4.91 -9.67 8.32
CA VAL A 136 -3.86 -8.79 7.77
C VAL A 136 -2.48 -9.38 8.02
N GLU A 137 -2.26 -9.98 9.20
CA GLU A 137 -1.00 -10.66 9.50
C GLU A 137 -0.83 -11.95 8.68
N THR A 138 -1.92 -12.61 8.31
CA THR A 138 -1.90 -13.73 7.35
C THR A 138 -1.41 -13.27 5.98
N VAL A 139 -1.93 -12.15 5.47
CA VAL A 139 -1.47 -11.54 4.21
C VAL A 139 0.01 -11.18 4.30
N ARG A 140 0.45 -10.55 5.39
CA ARG A 140 1.86 -10.23 5.65
C ARG A 140 2.74 -11.47 5.59
N SER A 141 2.29 -12.56 6.21
CA SER A 141 3.02 -13.83 6.21
C SER A 141 3.17 -14.42 4.82
N PHE A 142 2.11 -14.38 4.00
CA PHE A 142 2.18 -14.85 2.61
C PHE A 142 3.15 -14.02 1.77
N MET A 143 3.03 -12.70 1.82
CA MET A 143 3.95 -11.80 1.11
C MET A 143 5.40 -12.00 1.55
N GLY A 144 5.65 -12.16 2.86
CA GLY A 144 6.98 -12.37 3.40
C GLY A 144 7.63 -13.71 3.02
N LYS A 145 6.84 -14.70 2.64
CA LYS A 145 7.33 -16.01 2.17
C LYS A 145 7.52 -16.07 0.65
N ASP A 146 6.99 -15.13 -0.08
CA ASP A 146 7.13 -15.09 -1.54
C ASP A 146 8.51 -14.56 -1.93
N ARG A 147 9.33 -15.42 -2.53
CA ARG A 147 10.68 -15.07 -2.97
C ARG A 147 10.73 -13.97 -4.02
N ARG A 148 9.65 -13.77 -4.78
CA ARG A 148 9.52 -12.68 -5.76
C ARG A 148 9.44 -11.31 -5.08
N LEU A 149 9.06 -11.26 -3.81
CA LEU A 149 8.84 -10.05 -3.03
C LEU A 149 9.94 -9.78 -1.99
N ILE A 150 11.11 -10.38 -2.14
CA ILE A 150 12.20 -10.30 -1.14
C ILE A 150 12.66 -8.85 -0.86
N LYS A 151 12.48 -7.95 -1.82
CA LYS A 151 12.90 -6.53 -1.71
C LYS A 151 11.77 -5.60 -1.27
N GLN A 152 10.58 -6.11 -0.97
CA GLN A 152 9.46 -5.30 -0.49
C GLN A 152 8.85 -5.87 0.79
N ASN A 153 8.35 -4.99 1.62
CA ASN A 153 7.73 -5.34 2.89
C ASN A 153 6.40 -4.62 3.02
N MET A 154 5.36 -5.40 3.28
CA MET A 154 4.05 -4.87 3.61
C MET A 154 4.11 -4.02 4.89
N VAL A 155 3.42 -2.91 4.87
CA VAL A 155 3.29 -1.98 6.00
C VAL A 155 1.83 -1.85 6.40
N THR A 156 1.58 -1.62 7.67
CA THR A 156 0.24 -1.30 8.17
C THR A 156 0.27 -0.09 9.07
N GLU A 157 -0.73 0.76 8.92
CA GLU A 157 -1.03 1.86 9.83
C GLU A 157 -2.40 1.64 10.44
N LYS A 158 -2.49 1.63 11.77
CA LYS A 158 -3.74 1.30 12.48
C LYS A 158 -4.07 2.36 13.51
N SER A 159 -5.36 2.73 13.58
CA SER A 159 -5.94 3.29 14.79
C SER A 159 -6.50 2.14 15.63
N ASN A 160 -6.37 2.22 16.91
CA ASN A 160 -6.97 1.21 17.79
C ASN A 160 -8.48 1.24 17.76
#